data_959461e0572e55b1f8f846aeee340d56
#
_entry.id   959461e0572e55b1f8f846aeee340d56
#
_cell.length_a   1.000
_cell.length_b   1.000
_cell.length_c   1.000
_cell.angle_alpha   90.00
_cell.angle_beta   90.00
_cell.angle_gamma   90.00
#
_symmetry.space_group_name_H-M   'P 1'
#
loop_
_entity.id
_entity.type
_entity.pdbx_description
1 polymer ?
#
loop_
_entity_poly.entity_id
_entity_poly.type
_entity_poly.pdbx_seq_one_letter_code
_entity_poly.pdbx_strand_id
1 'polypeptide(L)'
;MILIQKTKGVFLFIFFLGWMLAAQQNKVPIIGEIKVEGLKKSERSFIDILIHSKAGKAIDSSLVQADILRLIREPAVSHATYEIIQIDEKEAELVFHIEENFTLIPAVDLWTIVEDQFAYHLGINDYNFLGRGYTAGFFYRKNIYSGYGFLFGNPNFITSQLGYKIIGQHNKTLEPIRDEFNESFYDYTNNSLEMLLDYELNLKNKVSVGFGLITEKYLKKKGEDLPEVPNEFETNKYLGKAFYDYNALNYHYYFTEGFRSFTNFTFVTGKNINGDRQFVSFENDLFFYKRIKSKGNWATRLKIGLATNTPSPFPPFAIDNNQNIRGIGNLVKRGSGVWAVNTEYLHTLIEKKWFVLQANSFWDIGSLRQAGENLNTFFKNKSIETRAGVGVRIIHKFIFRAIIRIDYWFSFDNSPGGLVFGIGQYF
;
A
#
# COMPACT_ATOMS: atom_id res chain seq x y z
N MET A 1 67.50 5.25 -45.27
CA MET A 1 66.77 4.04 -45.52
C MET A 1 66.73 3.10 -44.25
N ILE A 2 66.98 3.60 -43.05
CA ILE A 2 67.01 2.78 -41.79
C ILE A 2 65.84 3.12 -40.83
N LEU A 3 65.06 4.19 -41.09
CA LEU A 3 63.99 4.63 -40.20
C LEU A 3 62.62 3.92 -40.48
N ILE A 4 62.43 3.29 -41.65
CA ILE A 4 61.17 2.66 -42.05
C ILE A 4 61.03 1.23 -41.56
N GLN A 5 62.13 0.54 -41.20
CA GLN A 5 62.08 -0.81 -40.71
C GLN A 5 61.74 -0.95 -39.20
N LYS A 6 62.02 0.09 -38.38
CA LYS A 6 61.66 0.06 -36.93
C LYS A 6 60.18 0.32 -36.67
N THR A 7 59.47 1.04 -37.53
CA THR A 7 58.04 1.30 -37.35
C THR A 7 57.15 0.09 -37.69
N LYS A 8 57.54 -0.76 -38.61
CA LYS A 8 56.76 -2.00 -38.92
C LYS A 8 56.76 -3.03 -37.79
N GLY A 9 57.85 -3.15 -37.04
CA GLY A 9 57.96 -4.08 -35.90
C GLY A 9 57.12 -3.62 -34.69
N VAL A 10 57.03 -2.32 -34.46
CA VAL A 10 56.22 -1.77 -33.37
C VAL A 10 54.71 -1.89 -33.68
N PHE A 11 54.30 -1.69 -34.95
CA PHE A 11 52.89 -1.92 -35.35
C PHE A 11 52.46 -3.37 -35.26
N LEU A 12 53.33 -4.32 -35.59
CA LEU A 12 53.04 -5.74 -35.47
C LEU A 12 52.95 -6.18 -34.02
N PHE A 13 53.77 -5.65 -33.11
CA PHE A 13 53.75 -5.94 -31.70
C PHE A 13 52.51 -5.37 -31.00
N ILE A 14 52.05 -4.17 -31.35
CA ILE A 14 50.80 -3.58 -30.87
C ILE A 14 49.59 -4.37 -31.36
N PHE A 15 49.61 -4.86 -32.62
CA PHE A 15 48.52 -5.68 -33.16
C PHE A 15 48.45 -7.06 -32.49
N PHE A 16 49.58 -7.70 -32.14
CA PHE A 16 49.64 -8.96 -31.42
C PHE A 16 49.24 -8.77 -29.92
N LEU A 17 49.59 -7.67 -29.26
CA LEU A 17 49.12 -7.35 -27.92
C LEU A 17 47.60 -7.11 -27.90
N GLY A 18 47.03 -6.46 -28.92
CA GLY A 18 45.58 -6.28 -29.06
C GLY A 18 44.84 -7.60 -29.26
N TRP A 19 45.43 -8.57 -29.95
CA TRP A 19 44.88 -9.90 -30.13
C TRP A 19 44.98 -10.76 -28.87
N MET A 20 46.03 -10.63 -28.05
CA MET A 20 46.12 -11.29 -26.75
C MET A 20 45.14 -10.75 -25.71
N LEU A 21 44.82 -9.44 -25.74
CA LEU A 21 43.79 -8.81 -24.91
C LEU A 21 42.37 -9.18 -25.33
N ALA A 22 42.16 -9.45 -26.63
CA ALA A 22 40.85 -9.93 -27.11
C ALA A 22 40.58 -11.43 -26.83
N ALA A 23 41.59 -12.20 -26.45
CA ALA A 23 41.45 -13.64 -26.20
C ALA A 23 41.05 -14.01 -24.76
N GLN A 24 40.98 -13.03 -23.82
CA GLN A 24 40.39 -13.21 -22.49
C GLN A 24 38.90 -12.87 -22.51
N GLN A 25 38.09 -13.49 -23.32
CA GLN A 25 36.68 -13.65 -23.04
C GLN A 25 36.59 -14.60 -21.83
N ASN A 26 36.51 -14.03 -20.64
CA ASN A 26 36.07 -14.78 -19.46
C ASN A 26 34.70 -15.36 -19.82
N LYS A 27 34.66 -16.67 -20.14
CA LYS A 27 33.41 -17.38 -20.36
C LYS A 27 32.64 -17.31 -19.06
N VAL A 28 31.49 -16.57 -19.08
CA VAL A 28 30.61 -16.52 -17.94
C VAL A 28 30.20 -17.93 -17.58
N PRO A 29 30.41 -18.40 -16.36
CA PRO A 29 30.10 -19.78 -15.97
C PRO A 29 28.60 -20.03 -16.08
N ILE A 30 28.24 -21.30 -16.33
CA ILE A 30 26.86 -21.77 -16.37
C ILE A 30 26.43 -22.09 -14.93
N ILE A 31 25.20 -21.80 -14.58
CA ILE A 31 24.60 -22.19 -13.30
C ILE A 31 24.38 -23.72 -13.34
N GLY A 32 25.14 -24.49 -12.58
CA GLY A 32 24.95 -25.92 -12.41
C GLY A 32 23.77 -26.22 -11.52
N GLU A 33 23.76 -25.61 -10.35
CA GLU A 33 22.72 -25.81 -9.35
C GLU A 33 22.33 -24.46 -8.72
N ILE A 34 21.05 -24.34 -8.30
CA ILE A 34 20.55 -23.23 -7.49
C ILE A 34 20.16 -23.74 -6.12
N LYS A 35 20.87 -23.28 -5.09
CA LYS A 35 20.57 -23.57 -3.69
C LYS A 35 19.89 -22.39 -3.01
N VAL A 36 19.01 -22.70 -2.07
CA VAL A 36 18.39 -21.70 -1.20
C VAL A 36 18.56 -22.16 0.23
N GLU A 37 19.13 -21.31 1.04
CA GLU A 37 19.42 -21.55 2.44
C GLU A 37 18.72 -20.56 3.33
N GLY A 38 18.50 -20.92 4.61
CA GLY A 38 17.92 -20.05 5.62
C GLY A 38 16.40 -20.10 5.75
N LEU A 39 15.70 -20.91 4.94
CA LEU A 39 14.25 -21.10 5.04
C LEU A 39 13.89 -21.82 6.35
N LYS A 40 12.85 -21.31 7.03
CA LYS A 40 12.32 -21.88 8.29
C LYS A 40 10.83 -22.19 8.18
N LYS A 41 10.05 -21.26 7.61
CA LYS A 41 8.60 -21.36 7.44
C LYS A 41 8.21 -21.43 5.97
N SER A 42 8.92 -20.71 5.09
CA SER A 42 8.61 -20.66 3.66
C SER A 42 8.91 -21.97 2.97
N GLU A 43 7.98 -22.44 2.15
CA GLU A 43 8.22 -23.59 1.28
C GLU A 43 9.18 -23.20 0.14
N ARG A 44 10.03 -24.14 -0.24
CA ARG A 44 10.98 -23.95 -1.36
C ARG A 44 10.25 -23.62 -2.67
N SER A 45 9.12 -24.25 -2.93
CA SER A 45 8.28 -24.03 -4.12
C SER A 45 7.81 -22.57 -4.28
N PHE A 46 7.53 -21.88 -3.16
CA PHE A 46 7.20 -20.46 -3.18
C PHE A 46 8.40 -19.61 -3.59
N ILE A 47 9.57 -19.88 -3.04
CA ILE A 47 10.79 -19.15 -3.38
C ILE A 47 11.21 -19.39 -4.84
N ASP A 48 11.05 -20.61 -5.36
CA ASP A 48 11.38 -20.94 -6.75
C ASP A 48 10.55 -20.19 -7.79
N ILE A 49 9.33 -19.75 -7.43
CA ILE A 49 8.50 -18.87 -8.29
C ILE A 49 9.15 -17.48 -8.43
N LEU A 50 9.83 -16.98 -7.39
CA LEU A 50 10.44 -15.65 -7.34
C LEU A 50 11.79 -15.60 -8.04
N ILE A 51 12.50 -16.72 -8.12
CA ILE A 51 13.83 -16.85 -8.72
C ILE A 51 13.69 -17.14 -10.22
N HIS A 52 14.06 -16.16 -11.04
CA HIS A 52 14.05 -16.30 -12.51
C HIS A 52 15.37 -16.83 -13.08
N SER A 53 16.45 -16.78 -12.33
CA SER A 53 17.69 -17.49 -12.66
C SER A 53 17.41 -18.98 -12.77
N LYS A 54 18.02 -19.68 -13.74
CA LYS A 54 17.76 -21.10 -13.99
C LYS A 54 19.05 -21.87 -14.18
N ALA A 55 19.11 -23.09 -13.63
CA ALA A 55 20.18 -24.04 -13.91
C ALA A 55 20.32 -24.32 -15.42
N GLY A 56 21.51 -24.51 -15.90
CA GLY A 56 21.85 -24.68 -17.31
C GLY A 56 21.97 -23.37 -18.12
N LYS A 57 21.79 -22.20 -17.51
CA LYS A 57 21.96 -20.89 -18.15
C LYS A 57 23.23 -20.22 -17.65
N ALA A 58 23.83 -19.36 -18.47
CA ALA A 58 24.94 -18.51 -18.05
C ALA A 58 24.50 -17.57 -16.91
N ILE A 59 25.39 -17.30 -15.98
CA ILE A 59 25.12 -16.38 -14.88
C ILE A 59 24.94 -14.97 -15.45
N ASP A 60 23.75 -14.38 -15.24
CA ASP A 60 23.43 -12.99 -15.52
C ASP A 60 23.30 -12.23 -14.20
N SER A 61 24.30 -11.45 -13.87
CA SER A 61 24.33 -10.68 -12.62
C SER A 61 23.16 -9.71 -12.51
N SER A 62 22.63 -9.19 -13.60
CA SER A 62 21.47 -8.28 -13.60
C SER A 62 20.19 -9.07 -13.27
N LEU A 63 20.04 -10.28 -13.76
CA LEU A 63 18.93 -11.15 -13.44
C LEU A 63 18.98 -11.62 -11.99
N VAL A 64 20.15 -12.00 -11.48
CA VAL A 64 20.35 -12.39 -10.07
C VAL A 64 20.03 -11.22 -9.12
N GLN A 65 20.46 -10.00 -9.47
CA GLN A 65 20.09 -8.78 -8.72
C GLN A 65 18.57 -8.56 -8.72
N ALA A 66 17.91 -8.78 -9.84
CA ALA A 66 16.45 -8.68 -9.94
C ALA A 66 15.75 -9.76 -9.10
N ASP A 67 16.31 -10.98 -9.02
CA ASP A 67 15.81 -12.04 -8.14
C ASP A 67 15.91 -11.65 -6.67
N ILE A 68 17.05 -11.08 -6.25
CA ILE A 68 17.21 -10.53 -4.89
C ILE A 68 16.16 -9.44 -4.60
N LEU A 69 15.90 -8.53 -5.55
CA LEU A 69 14.88 -7.50 -5.37
C LEU A 69 13.47 -8.07 -5.24
N ARG A 70 13.13 -9.14 -5.99
CA ARG A 70 11.84 -9.83 -5.84
C ARG A 70 11.73 -10.47 -4.46
N LEU A 71 12.76 -11.19 -4.03
CA LEU A 71 12.80 -11.84 -2.72
C LEU A 71 12.61 -10.82 -1.59
N ILE A 72 13.35 -9.72 -1.57
CA ILE A 72 13.27 -8.68 -0.51
C ILE A 72 11.90 -7.97 -0.50
N ARG A 73 11.18 -7.92 -1.62
CA ARG A 73 9.84 -7.34 -1.69
C ARG A 73 8.77 -8.22 -1.05
N GLU A 74 9.02 -9.51 -0.91
CA GLU A 74 8.09 -10.41 -0.25
C GLU A 74 8.05 -10.15 1.25
N PRO A 75 6.85 -10.04 1.85
CA PRO A 75 6.70 -9.88 3.29
C PRO A 75 7.40 -10.95 4.12
N ALA A 76 7.54 -12.15 3.56
CA ALA A 76 8.21 -13.28 4.20
C ALA A 76 9.74 -13.12 4.33
N VAL A 77 10.34 -12.22 3.57
CA VAL A 77 11.80 -12.06 3.48
C VAL A 77 12.24 -10.75 4.14
N SER A 78 13.09 -10.85 5.14
CA SER A 78 13.70 -9.67 5.79
C SER A 78 14.98 -9.24 5.10
N HIS A 79 15.74 -10.22 4.63
CA HIS A 79 17.00 -9.99 3.93
C HIS A 79 17.28 -11.14 2.97
N ALA A 80 17.91 -10.83 1.83
CA ALA A 80 18.36 -11.82 0.88
C ALA A 80 19.70 -11.38 0.28
N THR A 81 20.61 -12.33 0.19
CA THR A 81 21.91 -12.17 -0.50
C THR A 81 22.15 -13.38 -1.39
N TYR A 82 23.17 -13.30 -2.22
CA TYR A 82 23.58 -14.44 -3.01
C TYR A 82 25.10 -14.61 -2.99
N GLU A 83 25.54 -15.82 -3.22
CA GLU A 83 26.94 -16.22 -3.42
C GLU A 83 27.04 -17.04 -4.70
N ILE A 84 28.15 -16.87 -5.43
CA ILE A 84 28.49 -17.68 -6.61
C ILE A 84 29.71 -18.52 -6.21
N ILE A 85 29.53 -19.82 -6.12
CA ILE A 85 30.57 -20.78 -5.78
C ILE A 85 31.04 -21.44 -7.05
N GLN A 86 32.26 -21.15 -7.49
CA GLN A 86 32.85 -21.74 -8.68
C GLN A 86 33.15 -23.24 -8.42
N ILE A 87 32.58 -24.10 -9.24
CA ILE A 87 32.82 -25.54 -9.18
C ILE A 87 33.99 -25.93 -10.08
N ASP A 88 33.98 -25.46 -11.34
CA ASP A 88 35.05 -25.59 -12.30
C ASP A 88 35.11 -24.38 -13.25
N GLU A 89 35.90 -24.46 -14.36
CA GLU A 89 36.06 -23.34 -15.32
C GLU A 89 34.78 -22.98 -16.08
N LYS A 90 33.75 -23.83 -16.08
CA LYS A 90 32.53 -23.68 -16.88
C LYS A 90 31.27 -23.61 -16.04
N GLU A 91 31.31 -24.09 -14.81
CA GLU A 91 30.15 -24.33 -13.98
C GLU A 91 30.32 -23.70 -12.62
N ALA A 92 29.26 -23.05 -12.11
CA ALA A 92 29.20 -22.49 -10.78
C ALA A 92 27.83 -22.81 -10.13
N GLU A 93 27.81 -22.87 -8.82
CA GLU A 93 26.63 -22.98 -8.01
C GLU A 93 26.17 -21.57 -7.60
N LEU A 94 24.88 -21.30 -7.72
CA LEU A 94 24.27 -20.04 -7.26
C LEU A 94 23.49 -20.30 -5.97
N VAL A 95 23.97 -19.77 -4.85
CA VAL A 95 23.38 -19.94 -3.53
C VAL A 95 22.69 -18.66 -3.10
N PHE A 96 21.39 -18.74 -2.81
CA PHE A 96 20.62 -17.65 -2.20
C PHE A 96 20.53 -17.87 -0.69
N HIS A 97 20.96 -16.90 0.09
CA HIS A 97 20.83 -16.89 1.55
C HIS A 97 19.65 -15.98 1.93
N ILE A 98 18.63 -16.55 2.58
CA ILE A 98 17.39 -15.87 2.93
C ILE A 98 17.24 -15.80 4.45
N GLU A 99 16.96 -14.60 4.95
CA GLU A 99 16.49 -14.39 6.31
C GLU A 99 14.98 -14.09 6.28
N GLU A 100 14.21 -14.87 7.03
CA GLU A 100 12.75 -14.72 7.04
C GLU A 100 12.27 -13.72 8.08
N ASN A 101 11.16 -13.03 7.74
CA ASN A 101 10.36 -12.24 8.65
C ASN A 101 9.33 -13.08 9.39
N PHE A 102 8.91 -12.61 10.55
CA PHE A 102 7.66 -13.04 11.15
C PHE A 102 6.48 -12.33 10.44
N THR A 103 5.56 -13.10 9.88
CA THR A 103 4.53 -12.61 8.95
C THR A 103 3.10 -12.58 9.51
N LEU A 104 2.89 -13.16 10.70
CA LEU A 104 1.61 -13.12 11.40
C LEU A 104 1.51 -11.83 12.21
N ILE A 105 0.78 -10.85 11.69
CA ILE A 105 0.75 -9.49 12.21
C ILE A 105 -0.63 -9.15 12.76
N PRO A 106 -0.76 -8.79 14.04
CA PRO A 106 -1.99 -8.20 14.56
C PRO A 106 -2.19 -6.79 14.00
N ALA A 107 -3.43 -6.42 13.74
CA ALA A 107 -3.85 -5.06 13.45
C ALA A 107 -4.75 -4.59 14.59
N VAL A 108 -4.43 -3.46 15.20
CA VAL A 108 -5.20 -2.87 16.30
C VAL A 108 -5.28 -1.37 16.08
N ASP A 109 -6.51 -0.87 15.98
CA ASP A 109 -6.79 0.57 16.03
C ASP A 109 -7.83 0.81 17.12
N LEU A 110 -7.62 1.87 17.90
CA LEU A 110 -8.50 2.29 18.96
C LEU A 110 -8.80 3.77 18.78
N TRP A 111 -10.06 4.16 18.94
CA TRP A 111 -10.46 5.57 18.88
C TRP A 111 -11.72 5.81 19.72
N THR A 112 -11.94 7.05 20.09
CA THR A 112 -13.17 7.47 20.76
C THR A 112 -14.22 7.88 19.74
N ILE A 113 -15.47 7.56 20.01
CA ILE A 113 -16.64 8.03 19.26
C ILE A 113 -17.44 9.03 20.09
N VAL A 114 -18.42 9.66 19.45
CA VAL A 114 -19.36 10.56 20.13
C VAL A 114 -20.00 9.84 21.30
N GLU A 115 -20.22 10.51 22.42
CA GLU A 115 -20.80 9.98 23.67
C GLU A 115 -19.82 9.12 24.51
N ASP A 116 -18.50 9.40 24.47
CA ASP A 116 -17.46 8.74 25.27
C ASP A 116 -17.37 7.20 25.10
N GLN A 117 -17.89 6.69 24.00
CA GLN A 117 -17.76 5.29 23.68
C GLN A 117 -16.45 5.00 22.94
N PHE A 118 -15.88 3.83 23.20
CA PHE A 118 -14.71 3.35 22.49
C PHE A 118 -15.12 2.55 21.26
N ALA A 119 -14.48 2.89 20.14
CA ALA A 119 -14.48 2.07 18.96
C ALA A 119 -13.12 1.38 18.80
N TYR A 120 -13.14 0.19 18.22
CA TYR A 120 -11.91 -0.55 17.96
C TYR A 120 -12.01 -1.38 16.67
N HIS A 121 -10.85 -1.59 16.08
CA HIS A 121 -10.63 -2.52 15.00
C HIS A 121 -9.53 -3.49 15.42
N LEU A 122 -9.86 -4.77 15.41
CA LEU A 122 -8.94 -5.85 15.74
C LEU A 122 -8.83 -6.74 14.51
N GLY A 123 -7.62 -7.00 14.08
CA GLY A 123 -7.35 -7.87 12.93
C GLY A 123 -6.14 -8.75 13.16
N ILE A 124 -6.03 -9.76 12.34
CA ILE A 124 -4.84 -10.59 12.23
C ILE A 124 -4.61 -10.88 10.76
N ASN A 125 -3.38 -10.70 10.30
CA ASN A 125 -2.98 -10.98 8.92
C ASN A 125 -1.72 -11.84 8.94
N ASP A 126 -1.72 -12.95 8.20
CA ASP A 126 -0.52 -13.68 7.86
C ASP A 126 -0.17 -13.43 6.40
N TYR A 127 0.99 -12.87 6.15
CA TYR A 127 1.49 -12.55 4.81
C TYR A 127 2.35 -13.67 4.20
N ASN A 128 2.48 -14.79 4.89
CA ASN A 128 3.10 -16.02 4.41
C ASN A 128 2.35 -17.25 4.96
N PHE A 129 1.03 -17.22 4.79
CA PHE A 129 0.15 -18.27 5.29
C PHE A 129 0.52 -19.62 4.66
N LEU A 130 0.67 -20.63 5.50
CA LEU A 130 1.16 -21.96 5.16
C LEU A 130 2.58 -22.00 4.55
N GLY A 131 3.38 -20.93 4.66
CA GLY A 131 4.71 -20.87 4.06
C GLY A 131 4.72 -20.69 2.53
N ARG A 132 3.58 -20.40 1.91
CA ARG A 132 3.38 -20.36 0.45
C ARG A 132 3.25 -18.97 -0.13
N GLY A 133 3.60 -17.94 0.64
CA GLY A 133 3.42 -16.55 0.23
C GLY A 133 1.96 -16.13 0.13
N TYR A 134 0.99 -16.93 0.61
CA TYR A 134 -0.41 -16.53 0.65
C TYR A 134 -0.60 -15.44 1.69
N THR A 135 -1.46 -14.49 1.39
CA THR A 135 -1.97 -13.55 2.38
C THR A 135 -3.32 -14.04 2.87
N ALA A 136 -3.46 -14.24 4.17
CA ALA A 136 -4.74 -14.57 4.81
C ALA A 136 -4.96 -13.61 5.97
N GLY A 137 -6.13 -12.98 6.03
CA GLY A 137 -6.45 -12.00 7.04
C GLY A 137 -7.91 -12.06 7.44
N PHE A 138 -8.15 -11.71 8.70
CA PHE A 138 -9.47 -11.52 9.25
C PHE A 138 -9.47 -10.29 10.14
N PHE A 139 -10.56 -9.52 10.13
CA PHE A 139 -10.76 -8.42 11.04
C PHE A 139 -12.16 -8.38 11.65
N TYR A 140 -12.24 -7.83 12.85
CA TYR A 140 -13.46 -7.44 13.52
C TYR A 140 -13.38 -5.98 13.93
N ARG A 141 -14.42 -5.22 13.63
CA ARG A 141 -14.56 -3.82 14.00
C ARG A 141 -15.77 -3.66 14.91
N LYS A 142 -15.60 -2.92 15.99
CA LYS A 142 -16.69 -2.45 16.83
C LYS A 142 -16.67 -0.92 16.85
N ASN A 143 -17.73 -0.37 16.35
CA ASN A 143 -18.12 1.02 16.50
C ASN A 143 -19.43 1.02 17.30
N ILE A 144 -20.39 1.86 16.99
CA ILE A 144 -21.78 1.70 17.48
C ILE A 144 -22.27 0.29 17.13
N TYR A 145 -21.97 -0.18 15.93
CA TYR A 145 -22.27 -1.52 15.43
C TYR A 145 -21.02 -2.38 15.26
N SER A 146 -21.25 -3.66 14.98
CA SER A 146 -20.19 -4.60 14.65
C SER A 146 -20.01 -4.74 13.14
N GLY A 147 -18.77 -4.87 12.71
CA GLY A 147 -18.39 -5.22 11.36
C GLY A 147 -17.27 -6.25 11.38
N TYR A 148 -17.15 -7.03 10.32
CA TYR A 148 -16.09 -8.03 10.18
C TYR A 148 -15.79 -8.27 8.70
N GLY A 149 -14.64 -8.83 8.43
CA GLY A 149 -14.26 -9.19 7.08
C GLY A 149 -13.05 -10.06 7.01
N PHE A 150 -12.79 -10.58 5.82
CA PHE A 150 -11.63 -11.40 5.54
C PHE A 150 -10.95 -10.96 4.25
N LEU A 151 -9.68 -11.30 4.17
CA LEU A 151 -8.84 -11.16 3.00
C LEU A 151 -8.15 -12.50 2.76
N PHE A 152 -8.17 -12.99 1.53
CA PHE A 152 -7.36 -14.11 1.08
C PHE A 152 -6.79 -13.81 -0.29
N GLY A 153 -5.51 -14.12 -0.50
CA GLY A 153 -4.89 -13.91 -1.80
C GLY A 153 -3.54 -14.62 -1.94
N ASN A 154 -3.11 -14.70 -3.19
CA ASN A 154 -1.78 -15.15 -3.55
C ASN A 154 -1.18 -14.13 -4.51
N PRO A 155 -0.16 -13.36 -4.10
CA PRO A 155 0.48 -12.38 -4.98
C PRO A 155 1.31 -13.03 -6.10
N ASN A 156 1.67 -14.31 -5.96
CA ASN A 156 2.55 -15.06 -6.86
C ASN A 156 1.87 -16.36 -7.31
N PHE A 157 0.68 -16.25 -7.89
CA PHE A 157 -0.12 -17.39 -8.36
C PHE A 157 0.41 -17.90 -9.71
N ILE A 158 0.94 -19.12 -9.74
CA ILE A 158 1.56 -19.77 -10.91
C ILE A 158 2.88 -19.09 -11.33
N THR A 159 2.94 -17.77 -11.38
CA THR A 159 4.12 -16.99 -11.73
C THR A 159 4.34 -15.87 -10.73
N SER A 160 5.56 -15.34 -10.66
CA SER A 160 5.86 -14.16 -9.81
C SER A 160 5.16 -12.86 -10.26
N GLN A 161 4.50 -12.88 -11.41
CA GLN A 161 3.85 -11.70 -11.98
C GLN A 161 2.33 -11.70 -11.80
N LEU A 162 1.73 -12.89 -11.65
CA LEU A 162 0.27 -13.01 -11.58
C LEU A 162 -0.17 -13.29 -10.15
N GLY A 163 -1.05 -12.45 -9.63
CA GLY A 163 -1.65 -12.63 -8.32
C GLY A 163 -3.17 -12.54 -8.35
N TYR A 164 -3.79 -12.96 -7.26
CA TYR A 164 -5.21 -12.74 -7.02
C TYR A 164 -5.48 -12.36 -5.56
N LYS A 165 -6.65 -11.77 -5.34
CA LYS A 165 -7.11 -11.36 -4.03
C LYS A 165 -8.63 -11.46 -3.95
N ILE A 166 -9.13 -12.01 -2.85
CA ILE A 166 -10.56 -12.10 -2.54
C ILE A 166 -10.77 -11.39 -1.21
N ILE A 167 -11.74 -10.46 -1.18
CA ILE A 167 -12.05 -9.66 -0.01
C ILE A 167 -13.55 -9.78 0.24
N GLY A 168 -13.93 -10.18 1.44
CA GLY A 168 -15.32 -10.20 1.87
C GLY A 168 -15.46 -9.39 3.14
N GLN A 169 -16.56 -8.60 3.25
CA GLN A 169 -16.81 -7.84 4.47
C GLN A 169 -18.30 -7.62 4.71
N HIS A 170 -18.64 -7.57 5.99
CA HIS A 170 -19.86 -7.03 6.53
C HIS A 170 -19.51 -5.80 7.36
N ASN A 171 -20.10 -4.66 7.03
CA ASN A 171 -19.89 -3.44 7.76
C ASN A 171 -21.24 -2.78 8.10
N LYS A 172 -21.39 -2.31 9.33
CA LYS A 172 -22.55 -1.53 9.76
C LYS A 172 -22.07 -0.28 10.49
N THR A 173 -22.60 0.88 10.10
CA THR A 173 -22.26 2.18 10.68
C THR A 173 -23.51 3.03 10.87
N LEU A 174 -23.42 4.05 11.70
CA LEU A 174 -24.41 5.13 11.77
C LEU A 174 -23.88 6.29 10.95
N GLU A 175 -24.59 6.64 9.88
CA GLU A 175 -24.18 7.69 8.95
C GLU A 175 -25.10 8.90 9.00
N PRO A 176 -24.58 10.10 9.21
CA PRO A 176 -25.35 11.32 9.11
C PRO A 176 -25.55 11.70 7.63
N ILE A 177 -26.78 12.03 7.29
CA ILE A 177 -27.13 12.67 6.04
C ILE A 177 -27.65 14.05 6.37
N ARG A 178 -27.19 15.04 5.64
CA ARG A 178 -27.56 16.44 5.83
C ARG A 178 -28.06 17.01 4.52
N ASP A 179 -29.17 17.76 4.61
CA ASP A 179 -29.53 18.77 3.64
C ASP A 179 -29.13 20.17 4.16
N GLU A 180 -29.60 21.21 3.53
CA GLU A 180 -29.26 22.59 3.90
C GLU A 180 -29.69 22.97 5.33
N PHE A 181 -30.76 22.36 5.87
CA PHE A 181 -31.41 22.75 7.14
C PHE A 181 -31.50 21.61 8.16
N ASN A 182 -31.47 20.35 7.70
CA ASN A 182 -31.80 19.20 8.52
C ASN A 182 -30.67 18.15 8.53
N GLU A 183 -30.59 17.42 9.64
CA GLU A 183 -29.70 16.28 9.80
C GLU A 183 -30.48 15.02 10.19
N SER A 184 -30.25 13.94 9.48
CA SER A 184 -30.81 12.64 9.80
C SER A 184 -29.73 11.59 9.86
N PHE A 185 -29.92 10.61 10.74
CA PHE A 185 -28.98 9.49 10.92
C PHE A 185 -29.58 8.21 10.41
N TYR A 186 -28.81 7.51 9.60
CA TYR A 186 -29.17 6.25 8.99
C TYR A 186 -28.27 5.12 9.48
N ASP A 187 -28.88 3.98 9.85
CA ASP A 187 -28.18 2.72 9.96
C ASP A 187 -27.78 2.30 8.53
N TYR A 188 -26.50 2.37 8.22
CA TYR A 188 -25.95 1.91 6.96
C TYR A 188 -25.33 0.52 7.13
N THR A 189 -25.78 -0.44 6.36
CA THR A 189 -25.23 -1.79 6.29
C THR A 189 -24.67 -2.05 4.90
N ASN A 190 -23.45 -2.55 4.82
CA ASN A 190 -22.76 -2.92 3.59
C ASN A 190 -22.23 -4.35 3.70
N ASN A 191 -22.69 -5.20 2.76
CA ASN A 191 -22.12 -6.53 2.56
C ASN A 191 -21.43 -6.53 1.20
N SER A 192 -20.14 -6.85 1.16
CA SER A 192 -19.41 -6.89 -0.10
C SER A 192 -18.55 -8.12 -0.25
N LEU A 193 -18.43 -8.56 -1.51
CA LEU A 193 -17.47 -9.58 -1.94
C LEU A 193 -16.79 -9.07 -3.19
N GLU A 194 -15.46 -9.00 -3.16
CA GLU A 194 -14.64 -8.49 -4.25
C GLU A 194 -13.57 -9.51 -4.62
N MET A 195 -13.30 -9.64 -5.90
CA MET A 195 -12.21 -10.42 -6.47
C MET A 195 -11.35 -9.52 -7.35
N LEU A 196 -10.04 -9.60 -7.16
CA LEU A 196 -9.04 -8.84 -7.92
C LEU A 196 -8.03 -9.80 -8.52
N LEU A 197 -7.61 -9.53 -9.74
CA LEU A 197 -6.47 -10.14 -10.40
C LEU A 197 -5.39 -9.08 -10.55
N ASP A 198 -4.20 -9.38 -10.08
CA ASP A 198 -3.03 -8.52 -10.11
C ASP A 198 -2.06 -9.02 -11.19
N TYR A 199 -1.49 -8.13 -12.00
CA TYR A 199 -0.44 -8.45 -12.94
C TYR A 199 0.73 -7.46 -12.82
N GLU A 200 1.91 -7.97 -12.51
CA GLU A 200 3.14 -7.18 -12.43
C GLU A 200 3.79 -7.07 -13.81
N LEU A 201 3.66 -5.90 -14.44
CA LEU A 201 4.31 -5.61 -15.73
C LEU A 201 5.83 -5.58 -15.61
N ASN A 202 6.33 -5.07 -14.51
CA ASN A 202 7.72 -5.06 -14.09
C ASN A 202 7.80 -4.67 -12.60
N LEU A 203 9.02 -4.69 -12.03
CA LEU A 203 9.24 -4.40 -10.61
C LEU A 203 8.68 -3.06 -10.09
N LYS A 204 8.33 -2.12 -10.96
CA LYS A 204 7.77 -0.81 -10.57
C LYS A 204 6.32 -0.63 -10.95
N ASN A 205 5.80 -1.43 -11.88
CA ASN A 205 4.50 -1.22 -12.50
C ASN A 205 3.61 -2.44 -12.33
N LYS A 206 2.49 -2.28 -11.65
CA LYS A 206 1.48 -3.30 -11.45
C LYS A 206 0.11 -2.78 -11.86
N VAL A 207 -0.63 -3.59 -12.58
CA VAL A 207 -2.04 -3.37 -12.90
C VAL A 207 -2.89 -4.40 -12.18
N SER A 208 -4.09 -4.00 -11.79
CA SER A 208 -5.05 -4.93 -11.20
C SER A 208 -6.42 -4.66 -11.82
N VAL A 209 -7.17 -5.71 -12.06
CA VAL A 209 -8.57 -5.62 -12.48
C VAL A 209 -9.42 -6.47 -11.56
N GLY A 210 -10.64 -6.03 -11.32
CA GLY A 210 -11.49 -6.74 -10.38
C GLY A 210 -12.95 -6.51 -10.59
N PHE A 211 -13.71 -7.36 -9.94
CA PHE A 211 -15.16 -7.32 -9.88
C PHE A 211 -15.61 -7.40 -8.43
N GLY A 212 -16.69 -6.69 -8.10
CA GLY A 212 -17.27 -6.68 -6.77
C GLY A 212 -18.80 -6.73 -6.80
N LEU A 213 -19.35 -7.36 -5.78
CA LEU A 213 -20.77 -7.40 -5.46
C LEU A 213 -20.97 -6.69 -4.13
N ILE A 214 -21.91 -5.75 -4.07
CA ILE A 214 -22.25 -5.03 -2.85
C ILE A 214 -23.76 -5.03 -2.67
N THR A 215 -24.20 -5.37 -1.47
CA THR A 215 -25.57 -5.12 -1.00
C THR A 215 -25.50 -4.03 0.06
N GLU A 216 -26.18 -2.93 -0.18
CA GLU A 216 -26.28 -1.79 0.75
C GLU A 216 -27.71 -1.64 1.25
N LYS A 217 -27.83 -1.38 2.56
CA LYS A 217 -29.11 -1.07 3.19
C LYS A 217 -28.95 0.17 4.06
N TYR A 218 -29.87 1.11 3.88
CA TYR A 218 -30.01 2.34 4.67
C TYR A 218 -31.35 2.28 5.38
N LEU A 219 -31.36 2.50 6.68
CA LEU A 219 -32.55 2.57 7.51
C LEU A 219 -32.46 3.79 8.40
N LYS A 220 -33.40 4.73 8.24
CA LYS A 220 -33.45 5.93 9.07
C LYS A 220 -33.61 5.55 10.55
N LYS A 221 -32.78 6.12 11.38
CA LYS A 221 -32.73 5.86 12.82
C LYS A 221 -33.28 7.01 13.66
N LYS A 222 -32.89 8.22 13.32
CA LYS A 222 -33.31 9.46 14.02
C LYS A 222 -33.10 10.68 13.15
N GLY A 223 -33.73 11.79 13.50
CA GLY A 223 -33.61 13.07 12.81
C GLY A 223 -34.85 13.39 11.98
N GLU A 224 -34.84 14.54 11.32
CA GLU A 224 -35.95 15.05 10.50
C GLU A 224 -36.11 14.22 9.21
N ASP A 225 -37.31 14.27 8.63
CA ASP A 225 -37.54 13.68 7.30
C ASP A 225 -36.87 14.54 6.23
N LEU A 226 -36.02 13.90 5.42
CA LEU A 226 -35.35 14.54 4.30
C LEU A 226 -36.19 14.27 3.04
N PRO A 227 -36.74 15.29 2.35
CA PRO A 227 -37.72 15.10 1.28
C PRO A 227 -37.24 14.20 0.12
N GLU A 228 -35.93 14.21 -0.16
CA GLU A 228 -35.33 13.44 -1.27
C GLU A 228 -34.68 12.12 -0.85
N VAL A 229 -34.72 11.78 0.45
CA VAL A 229 -34.07 10.59 0.98
C VAL A 229 -35.11 9.68 1.65
N PRO A 230 -35.37 8.50 1.13
CA PRO A 230 -36.34 7.58 1.73
C PRO A 230 -35.88 7.09 3.11
N ASN A 231 -36.86 6.77 3.98
CA ASN A 231 -36.57 6.25 5.32
C ASN A 231 -35.92 4.85 5.30
N GLU A 232 -36.15 4.09 4.24
CA GLU A 232 -35.52 2.79 4.01
C GLU A 232 -35.16 2.67 2.53
N PHE A 233 -33.93 2.19 2.27
CA PHE A 233 -33.45 1.92 0.92
C PHE A 233 -32.49 0.73 0.94
N GLU A 234 -32.71 -0.22 0.03
CA GLU A 234 -31.83 -1.37 -0.16
C GLU A 234 -31.49 -1.52 -1.64
N THR A 235 -30.25 -1.78 -1.94
CA THR A 235 -29.79 -1.94 -3.32
C THR A 235 -28.64 -2.92 -3.43
N ASN A 236 -28.61 -3.62 -4.59
CA ASN A 236 -27.46 -4.39 -5.03
C ASN A 236 -26.68 -3.59 -6.07
N LYS A 237 -25.38 -3.52 -5.88
CA LYS A 237 -24.44 -2.86 -6.78
C LYS A 237 -23.39 -3.83 -7.28
N TYR A 238 -22.98 -3.62 -8.51
CA TYR A 238 -21.89 -4.34 -9.14
C TYR A 238 -20.77 -3.36 -9.40
N LEU A 239 -19.54 -3.77 -9.09
CA LEU A 239 -18.35 -2.96 -9.25
C LEU A 239 -17.43 -3.57 -10.31
N GLY A 240 -17.00 -2.75 -11.25
CA GLY A 240 -15.80 -3.02 -12.05
C GLY A 240 -14.68 -2.15 -11.53
N LYS A 241 -13.53 -2.72 -11.19
CA LYS A 241 -12.37 -2.01 -10.62
C LYS A 241 -11.15 -2.18 -11.51
N ALA A 242 -10.37 -1.11 -11.65
CA ALA A 242 -9.05 -1.14 -12.25
C ALA A 242 -8.10 -0.32 -11.39
N PHE A 243 -6.93 -0.89 -11.10
CA PHE A 243 -5.88 -0.21 -10.34
C PHE A 243 -4.61 -0.15 -11.16
N TYR A 244 -3.86 0.92 -10.98
CA TYR A 244 -2.50 1.02 -11.44
C TYR A 244 -1.60 1.50 -10.31
N ASP A 245 -0.57 0.73 -10.00
CA ASP A 245 0.41 1.02 -8.96
C ASP A 245 1.79 1.19 -9.61
N TYR A 246 2.24 2.45 -9.69
CA TYR A 246 3.63 2.77 -9.97
C TYR A 246 4.38 2.92 -8.66
N ASN A 247 5.29 1.99 -8.36
CA ASN A 247 6.03 1.95 -7.11
C ASN A 247 7.53 1.97 -7.35
N ALA A 248 8.14 3.15 -7.18
CA ALA A 248 9.58 3.37 -7.23
C ALA A 248 10.15 3.70 -5.84
N LEU A 249 9.56 3.10 -4.78
CA LEU A 249 10.05 3.24 -3.43
C LEU A 249 11.23 2.30 -3.17
N ASN A 250 12.25 2.85 -2.51
CA ASN A 250 13.38 2.11 -1.95
C ASN A 250 13.23 2.05 -0.43
N TYR A 251 13.36 0.85 0.12
CA TYR A 251 13.24 0.60 1.55
C TYR A 251 14.63 0.35 2.14
N HIS A 252 15.02 1.16 3.11
CA HIS A 252 16.28 1.04 3.83
C HIS A 252 15.99 0.79 5.31
N TYR A 253 15.71 -0.47 5.68
CA TYR A 253 15.18 -0.87 6.98
C TYR A 253 13.84 -0.16 7.27
N TYR A 254 13.88 0.88 8.13
CA TYR A 254 12.71 1.68 8.51
C TYR A 254 12.63 3.03 7.80
N PHE A 255 13.58 3.35 6.93
CA PHE A 255 13.51 4.53 6.06
C PHE A 255 12.91 4.15 4.71
N THR A 256 12.08 5.03 4.22
CA THR A 256 11.53 4.93 2.86
C THR A 256 11.99 6.12 2.04
N GLU A 257 12.35 5.91 0.79
CA GLU A 257 12.77 6.95 -0.14
C GLU A 257 12.18 6.67 -1.52
N GLY A 258 11.77 7.74 -2.23
CA GLY A 258 11.27 7.64 -3.58
C GLY A 258 9.81 8.07 -3.73
N PHE A 259 9.18 7.59 -4.78
CA PHE A 259 7.86 7.99 -5.21
C PHE A 259 6.98 6.79 -5.50
N ARG A 260 5.69 6.87 -5.15
CA ARG A 260 4.66 5.90 -5.52
C ARG A 260 3.40 6.64 -5.96
N SER A 261 2.75 6.16 -7.01
CA SER A 261 1.44 6.60 -7.45
C SER A 261 0.49 5.40 -7.48
N PHE A 262 -0.57 5.47 -6.72
CA PHE A 262 -1.61 4.44 -6.71
C PHE A 262 -2.92 5.02 -7.23
N THR A 263 -3.34 4.55 -8.38
CA THR A 263 -4.56 5.00 -9.07
C THR A 263 -5.64 3.93 -8.96
N ASN A 264 -6.84 4.33 -8.61
CA ASN A 264 -8.03 3.50 -8.54
C ASN A 264 -9.11 4.09 -9.46
N PHE A 265 -9.62 3.27 -10.34
CA PHE A 265 -10.78 3.56 -11.18
C PHE A 265 -11.86 2.54 -10.85
N THR A 266 -13.06 3.01 -10.48
CA THR A 266 -14.19 2.15 -10.15
C THR A 266 -15.41 2.56 -10.97
N PHE A 267 -15.96 1.61 -11.70
CA PHE A 267 -17.28 1.70 -12.33
C PHE A 267 -18.29 1.01 -11.43
N VAL A 268 -19.37 1.70 -11.10
CA VAL A 268 -20.44 1.17 -10.26
C VAL A 268 -21.75 1.16 -11.07
N THR A 269 -22.45 0.04 -11.04
CA THR A 269 -23.80 -0.08 -11.63
C THR A 269 -24.74 -0.71 -10.61
N GLY A 270 -25.98 -0.29 -10.60
CA GLY A 270 -27.03 -0.73 -9.68
C GLY A 270 -28.13 0.31 -9.54
N LYS A 271 -29.18 0.01 -8.80
CA LYS A 271 -30.20 1.00 -8.50
C LYS A 271 -29.66 2.02 -7.51
N ASN A 272 -29.88 3.28 -7.76
CA ASN A 272 -29.65 4.36 -6.81
C ASN A 272 -30.99 5.02 -6.41
N ILE A 273 -31.03 5.70 -5.27
CA ILE A 273 -32.22 6.39 -4.75
C ILE A 273 -32.83 7.32 -5.79
N ASN A 274 -31.99 8.05 -6.53
CA ASN A 274 -32.41 9.05 -7.52
C ASN A 274 -32.50 8.50 -8.95
N GLY A 275 -32.52 7.18 -9.13
CA GLY A 275 -32.63 6.56 -10.47
C GLY A 275 -31.35 6.43 -11.26
N ASP A 276 -30.25 7.05 -10.84
CA ASP A 276 -28.95 6.87 -11.47
C ASP A 276 -28.46 5.43 -11.27
N ARG A 277 -28.33 4.74 -12.39
CA ARG A 277 -27.95 3.32 -12.38
C ARG A 277 -26.44 3.10 -12.43
N GLN A 278 -25.70 4.12 -12.83
CA GLN A 278 -24.27 3.99 -13.10
C GLN A 278 -23.53 5.26 -12.70
N PHE A 279 -22.35 5.08 -12.13
CA PHE A 279 -21.39 6.16 -11.94
C PHE A 279 -19.95 5.65 -12.00
N VAL A 280 -19.01 6.57 -12.17
CA VAL A 280 -17.59 6.32 -12.19
C VAL A 280 -16.95 7.08 -11.04
N SER A 281 -16.00 6.46 -10.37
CA SER A 281 -15.10 7.14 -9.44
C SER A 281 -13.66 6.92 -9.84
N PHE A 282 -12.89 7.98 -9.70
CA PHE A 282 -11.44 8.02 -9.88
C PHE A 282 -10.79 8.48 -8.58
N GLU A 283 -9.73 7.82 -8.15
CA GLU A 283 -8.93 8.18 -7.00
C GLU A 283 -7.45 7.97 -7.31
N ASN A 284 -6.62 8.90 -6.89
CA ASN A 284 -5.17 8.75 -6.96
C ASN A 284 -4.53 9.18 -5.65
N ASP A 285 -3.65 8.34 -5.15
CA ASP A 285 -2.77 8.61 -4.02
C ASP A 285 -1.33 8.71 -4.52
N LEU A 286 -0.71 9.87 -4.33
CA LEU A 286 0.69 10.13 -4.62
C LEU A 286 1.47 10.16 -3.31
N PHE A 287 2.49 9.32 -3.21
CA PHE A 287 3.37 9.26 -2.05
C PHE A 287 4.77 9.71 -2.44
N PHE A 288 5.34 10.57 -1.64
CA PHE A 288 6.71 11.02 -1.77
C PHE A 288 7.45 10.87 -0.45
N TYR A 289 8.58 10.19 -0.48
CA TYR A 289 9.43 9.99 0.69
C TYR A 289 10.84 10.44 0.39
N LYS A 290 11.45 11.11 1.35
CA LYS A 290 12.83 11.58 1.25
C LYS A 290 13.58 11.34 2.55
N ARG A 291 14.69 10.64 2.47
CA ARG A 291 15.62 10.50 3.59
C ARG A 291 16.35 11.83 3.82
N ILE A 292 16.37 12.29 5.06
CA ILE A 292 17.03 13.52 5.48
C ILE A 292 18.20 13.15 6.38
N LYS A 293 19.41 13.20 5.83
CA LYS A 293 20.64 12.78 6.51
C LYS A 293 20.50 11.33 7.01
N SER A 294 21.12 11.00 8.15
CA SER A 294 21.14 9.64 8.70
C SER A 294 19.95 9.30 9.60
N LYS A 295 19.21 10.28 10.10
CA LYS A 295 18.19 10.11 11.14
C LYS A 295 16.79 10.58 10.76
N GLY A 296 16.64 11.34 9.69
CA GLY A 296 15.38 11.95 9.28
C GLY A 296 14.73 11.23 8.12
N ASN A 297 13.40 11.23 8.09
CA ASN A 297 12.60 10.83 6.94
C ASN A 297 11.43 11.80 6.79
N TRP A 298 11.29 12.38 5.62
CA TRP A 298 10.15 13.20 5.24
C TRP A 298 9.19 12.36 4.41
N ALA A 299 7.93 12.36 4.76
CA ALA A 299 6.88 11.65 4.06
C ALA A 299 5.76 12.62 3.70
N THR A 300 5.24 12.53 2.49
CA THR A 300 4.09 13.31 2.02
C THR A 300 3.19 12.45 1.18
N ARG A 301 1.88 12.53 1.42
CA ARG A 301 0.83 11.94 0.60
C ARG A 301 -0.06 13.05 0.06
N LEU A 302 -0.38 12.99 -1.23
CA LEU A 302 -1.44 13.78 -1.87
C LEU A 302 -2.50 12.80 -2.38
N LYS A 303 -3.71 12.94 -1.89
CA LYS A 303 -4.89 12.20 -2.33
C LYS A 303 -5.80 13.10 -3.15
N ILE A 304 -6.30 12.61 -4.26
CA ILE A 304 -7.32 13.27 -5.09
C ILE A 304 -8.34 12.22 -5.51
N GLY A 305 -9.62 12.52 -5.32
CA GLY A 305 -10.72 11.64 -5.75
C GLY A 305 -11.88 12.44 -6.34
N LEU A 306 -12.50 11.93 -7.39
CA LEU A 306 -13.66 12.50 -8.06
C LEU A 306 -14.63 11.40 -8.46
N ALA A 307 -15.93 11.65 -8.31
CA ALA A 307 -16.99 10.75 -8.76
C ALA A 307 -18.10 11.50 -9.49
N THR A 308 -18.77 10.77 -10.39
CA THR A 308 -19.86 11.32 -11.24
C THR A 308 -21.26 11.10 -10.68
N ASN A 309 -21.39 10.49 -9.48
CA ASN A 309 -22.67 10.15 -8.86
C ASN A 309 -23.41 11.37 -8.28
N THR A 310 -23.78 12.27 -9.11
CA THR A 310 -24.55 13.49 -8.76
C THR A 310 -25.97 13.32 -9.26
N PRO A 311 -27.00 13.60 -8.47
CA PRO A 311 -27.06 13.89 -7.04
C PRO A 311 -27.25 12.62 -6.20
N SER A 312 -26.29 12.22 -5.38
CA SER A 312 -26.46 11.08 -4.48
C SER A 312 -26.34 11.52 -3.02
N PRO A 313 -27.29 11.14 -2.14
CA PRO A 313 -27.18 11.41 -0.71
C PRO A 313 -26.05 10.59 -0.06
N PHE A 314 -25.53 9.57 -0.73
CA PHE A 314 -24.47 8.67 -0.25
C PHE A 314 -23.26 8.66 -1.20
N PRO A 315 -22.53 9.78 -1.30
CA PRO A 315 -21.38 9.86 -2.21
C PRO A 315 -20.21 8.97 -1.72
N PRO A 316 -19.31 8.54 -2.63
CA PRO A 316 -18.35 7.47 -2.36
C PRO A 316 -17.16 7.88 -1.50
N PHE A 317 -16.79 9.17 -1.48
CA PHE A 317 -15.61 9.60 -0.71
C PHE A 317 -15.98 10.06 0.69
N ALA A 318 -15.11 9.77 1.64
CA ALA A 318 -15.24 10.20 3.02
C ALA A 318 -13.94 10.83 3.51
N ILE A 319 -14.06 11.82 4.38
CA ILE A 319 -12.95 12.26 5.24
C ILE A 319 -13.18 11.62 6.61
N ASP A 320 -12.23 10.80 7.02
CA ASP A 320 -12.23 10.11 8.30
C ASP A 320 -10.86 10.16 8.99
N ASN A 321 -10.85 9.79 10.25
CA ASN A 321 -9.66 9.82 11.10
C ASN A 321 -8.56 8.82 10.70
N ASN A 322 -8.93 7.72 10.05
CA ASN A 322 -8.00 6.61 9.82
C ASN A 322 -7.34 6.67 8.45
N GLN A 323 -7.94 7.35 7.49
CA GLN A 323 -7.46 7.31 6.11
C GLN A 323 -6.99 8.65 5.56
N ASN A 324 -7.54 9.77 6.03
CA ASN A 324 -7.34 11.05 5.37
C ASN A 324 -6.81 12.15 6.30
N ILE A 325 -7.42 12.41 7.46
CA ILE A 325 -7.02 13.50 8.37
C ILE A 325 -7.08 13.01 9.81
N ARG A 326 -5.96 12.97 10.50
CA ARG A 326 -5.88 12.57 11.91
C ARG A 326 -6.67 13.52 12.80
N GLY A 327 -7.46 12.97 13.70
CA GLY A 327 -8.20 13.77 14.70
C GLY A 327 -9.50 14.40 14.20
N ILE A 328 -10.00 14.07 13.02
CA ILE A 328 -11.27 14.61 12.53
C ILE A 328 -12.48 13.97 13.23
N GLY A 329 -12.25 12.90 13.99
CA GLY A 329 -13.30 12.17 14.71
C GLY A 329 -14.05 11.19 13.82
N ASN A 330 -15.22 10.74 14.32
CA ASN A 330 -16.02 9.68 13.67
C ASN A 330 -17.21 10.21 12.86
N LEU A 331 -17.36 11.52 12.77
CA LEU A 331 -18.34 12.11 11.86
C LEU A 331 -17.83 11.91 10.44
N VAL A 332 -18.30 10.84 9.81
CA VAL A 332 -18.01 10.55 8.41
C VAL A 332 -18.66 11.61 7.56
N LYS A 333 -17.89 12.63 7.16
CA LYS A 333 -18.32 13.57 6.12
C LYS A 333 -18.11 12.90 4.78
N ARG A 334 -19.16 12.86 3.95
CA ARG A 334 -19.09 12.26 2.61
C ARG A 334 -19.15 13.31 1.51
N GLY A 335 -18.56 12.99 0.36
CA GLY A 335 -18.56 13.86 -0.81
C GLY A 335 -18.36 13.09 -2.12
N SER A 336 -18.71 13.72 -3.22
CA SER A 336 -18.43 13.23 -4.59
C SER A 336 -17.06 13.64 -5.10
N GLY A 337 -16.30 14.37 -4.30
CA GLY A 337 -14.90 14.68 -4.53
C GLY A 337 -14.17 14.85 -3.20
N VAL A 338 -12.88 14.50 -3.20
CA VAL A 338 -11.97 14.63 -2.06
C VAL A 338 -10.59 15.05 -2.53
N TRP A 339 -9.94 15.88 -1.75
CA TRP A 339 -8.48 15.98 -1.76
C TRP A 339 -7.96 16.02 -0.33
N ALA A 340 -6.76 15.46 -0.13
CA ALA A 340 -6.08 15.53 1.15
C ALA A 340 -4.56 15.58 0.93
N VAL A 341 -3.88 16.38 1.75
CA VAL A 341 -2.41 16.38 1.86
C VAL A 341 -2.05 15.99 3.28
N ASN A 342 -1.27 14.95 3.39
CA ASN A 342 -0.68 14.53 4.65
C ASN A 342 0.83 14.70 4.53
N THR A 343 1.45 15.38 5.46
CA THR A 343 2.90 15.50 5.50
C THR A 343 3.42 15.26 6.91
N GLU A 344 4.50 14.49 7.03
CA GLU A 344 5.13 14.25 8.32
C GLU A 344 6.65 14.19 8.20
N TYR A 345 7.31 14.63 9.24
CA TYR A 345 8.74 14.45 9.43
C TYR A 345 8.99 13.52 10.61
N LEU A 346 9.70 12.44 10.34
CA LEU A 346 10.08 11.41 11.29
C LEU A 346 11.57 11.60 11.65
N HIS A 347 11.90 11.61 12.91
CA HIS A 347 13.28 11.71 13.39
C HIS A 347 13.63 10.56 14.32
N THR A 348 14.67 9.80 13.97
CA THR A 348 15.16 8.68 14.78
C THR A 348 15.87 9.22 16.02
N LEU A 349 15.28 8.96 17.17
CA LEU A 349 15.84 9.31 18.49
C LEU A 349 16.78 8.22 19.01
N ILE A 350 16.30 6.96 18.95
CA ILE A 350 17.01 5.80 19.47
C ILE A 350 16.92 4.68 18.43
N GLU A 351 18.06 4.08 18.15
CA GLU A 351 18.16 2.87 17.35
C GLU A 351 18.93 1.79 18.14
N LYS A 352 18.28 0.65 18.33
CA LYS A 352 18.85 -0.55 18.94
C LYS A 352 18.80 -1.72 17.96
N LYS A 353 19.42 -2.84 18.33
CA LYS A 353 19.48 -4.04 17.49
C LYS A 353 18.10 -4.53 17.05
N TRP A 354 17.11 -4.44 17.92
CA TRP A 354 15.77 -5.01 17.69
C TRP A 354 14.64 -3.97 17.53
N PHE A 355 14.85 -2.70 17.92
CA PHE A 355 13.83 -1.66 17.79
C PHE A 355 14.39 -0.29 17.42
N VAL A 356 13.52 0.56 16.91
CA VAL A 356 13.76 1.97 16.63
C VAL A 356 12.67 2.80 17.30
N LEU A 357 13.05 3.89 17.96
CA LEU A 357 12.14 4.93 18.45
C LEU A 357 12.32 6.17 17.58
N GLN A 358 11.23 6.66 17.00
CA GLN A 358 11.20 7.91 16.26
C GLN A 358 10.20 8.88 16.89
N ALA A 359 10.52 10.16 16.88
CA ALA A 359 9.55 11.24 17.05
C ALA A 359 9.05 11.67 15.67
N ASN A 360 7.82 12.16 15.60
CA ASN A 360 7.30 12.79 14.39
C ASN A 360 6.57 14.10 14.71
N SER A 361 6.54 14.96 13.70
CA SER A 361 5.60 16.08 13.60
C SER A 361 4.85 15.94 12.28
N PHE A 362 3.58 16.30 12.28
CA PHE A 362 2.74 16.14 11.09
C PHE A 362 1.79 17.31 10.89
N TRP A 363 1.35 17.45 9.65
CA TRP A 363 0.28 18.34 9.24
C TRP A 363 -0.58 17.65 8.19
N ASP A 364 -1.88 17.58 8.47
CA ASP A 364 -2.91 17.01 7.61
C ASP A 364 -3.91 18.11 7.24
N ILE A 365 -4.23 18.20 5.95
CA ILE A 365 -5.21 19.14 5.41
C ILE A 365 -6.00 18.48 4.29
N GLY A 366 -7.28 18.76 4.20
CA GLY A 366 -8.11 18.25 3.11
C GLY A 366 -9.48 18.86 3.05
N SER A 367 -10.22 18.51 2.02
CA SER A 367 -11.57 19.01 1.78
C SER A 367 -12.40 18.02 1.00
N LEU A 368 -13.72 18.11 1.16
CA LEU A 368 -14.71 17.38 0.38
C LEU A 368 -15.50 18.35 -0.50
N ARG A 369 -15.88 17.87 -1.66
CA ARG A 369 -16.87 18.49 -2.54
C ARG A 369 -18.17 17.67 -2.45
N GLN A 370 -19.27 18.35 -2.18
CA GLN A 370 -20.59 17.72 -2.19
C GLN A 370 -21.04 17.39 -3.63
N ALA A 371 -22.00 16.48 -3.74
CA ALA A 371 -22.60 16.17 -5.02
C ALA A 371 -23.25 17.43 -5.62
N GLY A 372 -23.05 17.68 -6.92
CA GLY A 372 -23.60 18.85 -7.61
C GLY A 372 -22.81 20.16 -7.48
N GLU A 373 -21.86 20.27 -6.54
CA GLU A 373 -21.06 21.47 -6.39
C GLU A 373 -19.96 21.60 -7.46
N ASN A 374 -19.53 22.84 -7.70
CA ASN A 374 -18.41 23.13 -8.58
C ASN A 374 -17.06 22.74 -7.96
N LEU A 375 -16.03 22.50 -8.78
CA LEU A 375 -14.69 22.16 -8.29
C LEU A 375 -14.04 23.24 -7.41
N ASN A 376 -14.42 24.52 -7.60
CA ASN A 376 -13.89 25.62 -6.79
C ASN A 376 -14.36 25.57 -5.31
N THR A 377 -15.39 24.79 -4.98
CA THR A 377 -15.83 24.60 -3.59
C THR A 377 -14.81 23.87 -2.74
N PHE A 378 -13.91 23.07 -3.34
CA PHE A 378 -12.77 22.47 -2.64
C PHE A 378 -11.88 23.47 -1.89
N PHE A 379 -11.83 24.70 -2.36
CA PHE A 379 -10.92 25.73 -1.84
C PHE A 379 -11.63 26.78 -0.97
N LYS A 380 -12.93 26.57 -0.67
CA LYS A 380 -13.65 27.46 0.26
C LYS A 380 -13.25 27.14 1.70
N ASN A 381 -12.96 28.15 2.49
CA ASN A 381 -12.52 28.00 3.89
C ASN A 381 -13.44 27.12 4.75
N LYS A 382 -14.76 27.15 4.50
CA LYS A 382 -15.74 26.32 5.23
C LYS A 382 -15.62 24.81 4.96
N SER A 383 -14.97 24.42 3.86
CA SER A 383 -14.82 23.01 3.45
C SER A 383 -13.48 22.42 3.87
N ILE A 384 -12.51 23.26 4.27
CA ILE A 384 -11.15 22.84 4.56
C ILE A 384 -11.04 22.39 6.01
N GLU A 385 -10.64 21.15 6.19
CA GLU A 385 -10.25 20.58 7.49
C GLU A 385 -8.73 20.58 7.59
N THR A 386 -8.20 21.02 8.72
CA THR A 386 -6.76 21.02 8.95
C THR A 386 -6.43 20.62 10.38
N ARG A 387 -5.43 19.78 10.54
CA ARG A 387 -4.93 19.27 11.82
C ARG A 387 -3.42 19.20 11.78
N ALA A 388 -2.79 19.55 12.90
CA ALA A 388 -1.36 19.35 13.07
C ALA A 388 -1.10 18.61 14.37
N GLY A 389 0.11 18.05 14.52
CA GLY A 389 0.42 17.35 15.74
C GLY A 389 1.84 16.82 15.81
N VAL A 390 2.08 16.12 16.91
CA VAL A 390 3.34 15.45 17.19
C VAL A 390 3.05 14.03 17.68
N GLY A 391 4.04 13.16 17.56
CA GLY A 391 3.84 11.78 18.00
C GLY A 391 5.13 10.99 18.11
N VAL A 392 4.97 9.71 18.38
CA VAL A 392 6.07 8.76 18.45
C VAL A 392 5.75 7.49 17.65
N ARG A 393 6.81 6.87 17.14
CA ARG A 393 6.78 5.58 16.43
C ARG A 393 7.74 4.64 17.13
N ILE A 394 7.26 3.45 17.47
CA ILE A 394 8.08 2.33 17.96
C ILE A 394 8.06 1.27 16.87
N ILE A 395 9.21 0.99 16.27
CA ILE A 395 9.35 0.08 15.14
C ILE A 395 10.11 -1.15 15.60
N HIS A 396 9.54 -2.35 15.42
CA HIS A 396 10.24 -3.60 15.65
C HIS A 396 10.93 -4.06 14.36
N LYS A 397 12.26 -4.27 14.40
CA LYS A 397 13.05 -4.51 13.17
C LYS A 397 12.84 -5.90 12.53
N PHE A 398 12.39 -6.89 13.31
CA PHE A 398 12.26 -8.29 12.88
C PHE A 398 10.79 -8.73 12.66
N ILE A 399 9.86 -7.81 12.73
CA ILE A 399 8.45 -8.08 12.48
C ILE A 399 7.99 -7.19 11.34
N PHE A 400 7.45 -7.79 10.30
CA PHE A 400 6.98 -7.07 9.14
C PHE A 400 5.92 -6.01 9.52
N ARG A 401 6.18 -4.76 9.16
CA ARG A 401 5.28 -3.60 9.42
C ARG A 401 4.87 -3.40 10.88
N ALA A 402 5.62 -3.94 11.84
CA ALA A 402 5.33 -3.72 13.27
C ALA A 402 5.77 -2.34 13.72
N ILE A 403 4.93 -1.36 13.46
CA ILE A 403 5.10 0.03 13.86
C ILE A 403 3.95 0.38 14.79
N ILE A 404 4.24 0.66 16.05
CA ILE A 404 3.27 1.24 16.98
C ILE A 404 3.38 2.75 16.87
N ARG A 405 2.24 3.41 16.64
CA ARG A 405 2.17 4.88 16.55
C ARG A 405 1.24 5.44 17.61
N ILE A 406 1.67 6.56 18.19
CA ILE A 406 0.89 7.37 19.12
C ILE A 406 1.04 8.81 18.67
N ASP A 407 -0.04 9.43 18.22
CA ASP A 407 -0.07 10.80 17.73
C ASP A 407 -0.99 11.64 18.63
N TYR A 408 -0.53 12.82 19.05
CA TYR A 408 -1.37 13.86 19.64
C TYR A 408 -1.60 14.93 18.59
N TRP A 409 -2.87 15.19 18.28
CA TRP A 409 -3.28 16.22 17.33
C TRP A 409 -3.89 17.41 18.02
N PHE A 410 -3.80 18.56 17.38
CA PHE A 410 -4.49 19.79 17.74
C PHE A 410 -5.11 20.42 16.50
N SER A 411 -6.21 21.13 16.73
CA SER A 411 -6.96 21.83 15.68
C SER A 411 -6.64 23.33 15.73
N PHE A 412 -6.85 23.99 14.60
CA PHE A 412 -6.72 25.44 14.50
C PHE A 412 -8.05 26.18 14.71
N ASP A 413 -9.15 25.45 14.92
CA ASP A 413 -10.52 25.95 15.06
C ASP A 413 -11.04 25.95 16.53
N ASN A 414 -10.13 25.95 17.51
CA ASN A 414 -10.43 25.85 18.95
C ASN A 414 -11.10 24.55 19.41
N SER A 415 -11.15 23.52 18.57
CA SER A 415 -11.56 22.18 19.01
C SER A 415 -10.51 21.59 19.96
N PRO A 416 -10.92 20.83 20.99
CA PRO A 416 -9.97 20.18 21.88
C PRO A 416 -9.12 19.17 21.08
N GLY A 417 -7.83 19.13 21.37
CA GLY A 417 -6.91 18.13 20.81
C GLY A 417 -7.21 16.73 21.34
N GLY A 418 -6.56 15.72 20.77
CA GLY A 418 -6.77 14.33 21.17
C GLY A 418 -5.66 13.40 20.75
N LEU A 419 -5.76 12.16 21.22
CA LEU A 419 -4.80 11.09 20.91
C LEU A 419 -5.36 10.16 19.81
N VAL A 420 -4.48 9.77 18.90
CA VAL A 420 -4.71 8.70 17.93
C VAL A 420 -3.66 7.63 18.13
N PHE A 421 -4.09 6.41 18.31
CA PHE A 421 -3.24 5.24 18.45
C PHE A 421 -3.48 4.29 17.26
N GLY A 422 -2.41 3.65 16.78
CA GLY A 422 -2.55 2.64 15.73
C GLY A 422 -1.31 1.77 15.57
N ILE A 423 -1.49 0.66 14.86
CA ILE A 423 -0.40 -0.22 14.42
C ILE A 423 -0.26 -0.08 12.91
N GLY A 424 0.98 0.09 12.45
CA GLY A 424 1.33 0.39 11.06
C GLY A 424 1.65 1.85 10.81
N GLN A 425 2.12 2.15 9.61
CA GLN A 425 2.36 3.52 9.17
C GLN A 425 1.02 4.20 8.83
N TYR A 426 0.91 5.53 8.98
CA TYR A 426 -0.33 6.22 8.65
C TYR A 426 -0.58 6.25 7.14
N PHE A 427 0.48 6.45 6.33
CA PHE A 427 0.46 6.40 4.86
C PHE A 427 1.81 5.94 4.31
#